data_40005d99fe6cd44830ba95acd3f78fdf
#
_entry.id   40005d99fe6cd44830ba95acd3f78fdf
#
_cell.length_a   1.000
_cell.length_b   1.000
_cell.length_c   1.000
_cell.angle_alpha   90.00
_cell.angle_beta   90.00
_cell.angle_gamma   90.00
#
_symmetry.space_group_name_H-M   'P 1'
#
loop_
_entity.id
_entity.type
_entity.pdbx_description
1 polymer ?
#
loop_
_entity_poly.entity_id
_entity_poly.type
_entity_poly.pdbx_seq_one_letter_code
_entity_poly.pdbx_strand_id
1 'polypeptide(L)'
;MIGIVDDDSSLRRSLRNLLMSVGYRVETFESAEAFLQSGDRDEIGCVVLDVRMAGMNGLDLLRHLAASGSRIPVIILTAHGDDETRRQSLEAGAVAFLEKPVRSPVLLDTVRAALAST
;
A
#
# COMPACT_ATOMS: atom_id res chain seq x y z
N MET A 1 -1.11 4.84 -11.74
CA MET A 1 -1.66 5.50 -10.55
C MET A 1 -1.28 4.70 -9.31
N ILE A 2 -1.03 5.39 -8.20
CA ILE A 2 -0.68 4.77 -6.93
C ILE A 2 -1.88 4.86 -5.99
N GLY A 3 -2.24 3.75 -5.36
CA GLY A 3 -3.25 3.73 -4.33
C GLY A 3 -2.61 3.78 -2.95
N ILE A 4 -3.19 4.54 -2.04
CA ILE A 4 -2.77 4.60 -0.63
C ILE A 4 -3.96 4.18 0.21
N VAL A 5 -3.79 3.11 0.99
CA VAL A 5 -4.83 2.58 1.87
C VAL A 5 -4.34 2.66 3.31
N ASP A 6 -4.89 3.59 4.07
CA ASP A 6 -4.50 3.85 5.46
C ASP A 6 -5.64 4.61 6.13
N ASP A 7 -5.95 4.29 7.39
CA ASP A 7 -7.03 4.96 8.11
C ASP A 7 -6.61 6.29 8.74
N ASP A 8 -5.31 6.63 8.72
CA ASP A 8 -4.79 7.90 9.22
C ASP A 8 -4.87 8.96 8.12
N SER A 9 -5.77 9.94 8.27
CA SER A 9 -5.98 10.97 7.27
C SER A 9 -4.76 11.88 7.06
N SER A 10 -4.02 12.17 8.13
CA SER A 10 -2.81 12.99 8.03
C SER A 10 -1.74 12.29 7.23
N LEU A 11 -1.55 10.99 7.46
CA LEU A 11 -0.58 10.21 6.72
C LEU A 11 -0.97 10.08 5.25
N ARG A 12 -2.25 9.81 4.97
CA ARG A 12 -2.73 9.76 3.58
C ARG A 12 -2.39 11.03 2.83
N ARG A 13 -2.65 12.19 3.46
CA ARG A 13 -2.37 13.49 2.86
C ARG A 13 -0.87 13.68 2.61
N SER A 14 -0.04 13.36 3.60
CA SER A 14 1.41 13.51 3.48
C SER A 14 1.97 12.64 2.37
N LEU A 15 1.57 11.39 2.31
CA LEU A 15 2.04 10.46 1.26
C LEU A 15 1.54 10.88 -0.11
N ARG A 16 0.28 11.30 -0.21
CA ARG A 16 -0.28 11.79 -1.45
C ARG A 16 0.51 12.98 -1.99
N ASN A 17 0.78 13.97 -1.11
CA ASN A 17 1.53 15.15 -1.51
C ASN A 17 2.94 14.81 -1.96
N LEU A 18 3.62 13.92 -1.24
CA LEU A 18 4.96 13.48 -1.60
C LEU A 18 4.97 12.82 -2.98
N LEU A 19 4.09 11.86 -3.20
CA LEU A 19 4.07 11.10 -4.46
C LEU A 19 3.64 11.97 -5.63
N MET A 20 2.69 12.86 -5.42
CA MET A 20 2.27 13.80 -6.46
C MET A 20 3.38 14.79 -6.82
N SER A 21 4.21 15.16 -5.83
CA SER A 21 5.30 16.12 -6.07
C SER A 21 6.35 15.59 -7.05
N VAL A 22 6.44 14.28 -7.20
CA VAL A 22 7.38 13.64 -8.16
C VAL A 22 6.67 13.12 -9.40
N GLY A 23 5.42 13.52 -9.62
CA GLY A 23 4.72 13.28 -10.88
C GLY A 23 3.77 12.10 -10.90
N TYR A 24 3.56 11.39 -9.78
CA TYR A 24 2.62 10.27 -9.76
C TYR A 24 1.18 10.75 -9.59
N ARG A 25 0.26 10.04 -10.20
CA ARG A 25 -1.17 10.17 -9.91
C ARG A 25 -1.47 9.28 -8.70
N VAL A 26 -2.25 9.80 -7.76
CA VAL A 26 -2.49 9.14 -6.47
C VAL A 26 -3.99 9.15 -6.16
N GLU A 27 -4.49 8.02 -5.68
CA GLU A 27 -5.81 7.91 -5.10
C GLU A 27 -5.69 7.35 -3.69
N THR A 28 -6.43 7.92 -2.74
CA THR A 28 -6.36 7.53 -1.33
C THR A 28 -7.65 6.85 -0.90
N PHE A 29 -7.52 5.89 0.01
CA PHE A 29 -8.64 5.13 0.55
C PHE A 29 -8.50 5.05 2.07
N GLU A 30 -9.58 5.29 2.79
CA GLU A 30 -9.57 5.29 4.25
C GLU A 30 -9.69 3.88 4.85
N SER A 31 -9.99 2.88 4.03
CA SER A 31 -10.17 1.49 4.48
C SER A 31 -9.92 0.52 3.34
N ALA A 32 -9.71 -0.75 3.71
CA ALA A 32 -9.61 -1.83 2.73
C ALA A 32 -10.92 -1.99 1.96
N GLU A 33 -12.05 -1.85 2.66
CA GLU A 33 -13.37 -1.95 2.04
C GLU A 33 -13.56 -0.87 0.97
N ALA A 34 -13.16 0.37 1.27
CA ALA A 34 -13.25 1.46 0.30
C ALA A 34 -12.41 1.16 -0.94
N PHE A 35 -11.22 0.59 -0.75
CA PHE A 35 -10.37 0.19 -1.87
C PHE A 35 -11.05 -0.88 -2.74
N LEU A 36 -11.61 -1.90 -2.11
CA LEU A 36 -12.27 -2.99 -2.84
C LEU A 36 -13.51 -2.54 -3.61
N GLN A 37 -14.20 -1.50 -3.11
CA GLN A 37 -15.37 -0.95 -3.77
C GLN A 37 -15.02 0.03 -4.90
N SER A 38 -13.76 0.41 -5.03
CA SER A 38 -13.34 1.35 -6.05
C SER A 38 -13.45 0.73 -7.43
N GLY A 39 -13.98 1.50 -8.38
CA GLY A 39 -14.06 1.08 -9.78
C GLY A 39 -12.75 1.26 -10.56
N ASP A 40 -11.78 1.92 -9.97
CA ASP A 40 -10.54 2.33 -10.67
C ASP A 40 -9.35 1.42 -10.37
N ARG A 41 -9.58 0.25 -9.78
CA ARG A 41 -8.49 -0.65 -9.36
C ARG A 41 -7.58 -1.08 -10.51
N ASP A 42 -8.13 -1.21 -11.71
CA ASP A 42 -7.35 -1.62 -12.88
C ASP A 42 -6.31 -0.58 -13.30
N GLU A 43 -6.52 0.68 -12.92
CA GLU A 43 -5.59 1.76 -13.20
C GLU A 43 -4.49 1.90 -12.16
N ILE A 44 -4.61 1.20 -11.03
CA ILE A 44 -3.65 1.28 -9.95
C ILE A 44 -2.48 0.34 -10.24
N GLY A 45 -1.30 0.93 -10.37
CA GLY A 45 -0.08 0.18 -10.65
C GLY A 45 0.69 -0.26 -9.41
N CYS A 46 0.36 0.29 -8.24
CA CYS A 46 1.03 0.00 -6.98
C CYS A 46 0.17 0.47 -5.83
N VAL A 47 0.14 -0.28 -4.72
CA VAL A 47 -0.61 0.08 -3.51
C VAL A 47 0.34 0.18 -2.34
N VAL A 48 0.23 1.29 -1.58
CA VAL A 48 0.87 1.45 -0.28
C VAL A 48 -0.21 1.18 0.77
N LEU A 49 -0.01 0.19 1.61
CA LEU A 49 -1.06 -0.39 2.45
C LEU A 49 -0.60 -0.53 3.89
N ASP A 50 -1.39 0.00 4.84
CA ASP A 50 -1.17 -0.24 6.25
C ASP A 50 -1.80 -1.57 6.67
N VAL A 51 -1.15 -2.25 7.63
CA VAL A 51 -1.66 -3.51 8.17
C VAL A 51 -2.80 -3.29 9.14
N ARG A 52 -2.63 -2.35 10.09
CA ARG A 52 -3.62 -2.15 11.15
C ARG A 52 -4.61 -1.06 10.80
N MET A 53 -5.81 -1.50 10.47
CA MET A 53 -6.94 -0.61 10.17
C MET A 53 -8.20 -1.20 10.79
N ALA A 54 -9.17 -0.33 11.08
CA ALA A 54 -10.49 -0.78 11.52
C ALA A 54 -11.17 -1.58 10.40
N GLY A 55 -11.92 -2.61 10.77
CA GLY A 55 -12.54 -3.51 9.79
C GLY A 55 -11.54 -4.49 9.20
N MET A 56 -11.57 -4.66 7.89
CA MET A 56 -10.62 -5.51 7.20
C MET A 56 -9.22 -4.93 7.33
N ASN A 57 -8.26 -5.70 7.85
CA ASN A 57 -6.89 -5.23 7.98
C ASN A 57 -6.11 -5.39 6.67
N GLY A 58 -4.88 -4.83 6.64
CA GLY A 58 -4.08 -4.86 5.42
C GLY A 58 -3.66 -6.25 4.97
N LEU A 59 -3.39 -7.17 5.90
CA LEU A 59 -3.05 -8.55 5.54
C LEU A 59 -4.24 -9.26 4.91
N ASP A 60 -5.44 -9.01 5.43
CA ASP A 60 -6.67 -9.58 4.84
C ASP A 60 -6.87 -9.07 3.42
N LEU A 61 -6.66 -7.77 3.21
CA LEU A 61 -6.76 -7.18 1.87
C LEU A 61 -5.72 -7.79 0.93
N LEU A 62 -4.49 -7.92 1.38
CA LEU A 62 -3.41 -8.50 0.58
C LEU A 62 -3.74 -9.93 0.16
N ARG A 63 -4.23 -10.74 1.11
CA ARG A 63 -4.63 -12.12 0.82
C ARG A 63 -5.83 -12.18 -0.13
N HIS A 64 -6.77 -11.26 0.04
CA HIS A 64 -7.93 -11.16 -0.86
C HIS A 64 -7.49 -10.85 -2.30
N LEU A 65 -6.58 -9.91 -2.47
CA LEU A 65 -6.06 -9.56 -3.80
C LEU A 65 -5.33 -10.74 -4.44
N ALA A 66 -4.50 -11.44 -3.66
CA ALA A 66 -3.80 -12.62 -4.16
C ALA A 66 -4.76 -13.72 -4.58
N ALA A 67 -5.80 -13.98 -3.79
CA ALA A 67 -6.80 -15.01 -4.07
C ALA A 67 -7.65 -14.65 -5.30
N SER A 68 -7.85 -13.38 -5.57
CA SER A 68 -8.62 -12.91 -6.74
C SER A 68 -7.79 -12.81 -8.01
N GLY A 69 -6.50 -13.19 -7.96
CA GLY A 69 -5.62 -13.14 -9.13
C GLY A 69 -5.06 -11.77 -9.45
N SER A 70 -5.19 -10.81 -8.54
CA SER A 70 -4.61 -9.48 -8.74
C SER A 70 -3.09 -9.55 -8.73
N ARG A 71 -2.46 -8.83 -9.67
CA ARG A 71 -1.00 -8.72 -9.76
C ARG A 71 -0.49 -7.35 -9.34
N ILE A 72 -1.35 -6.54 -8.71
CA ILE A 72 -0.95 -5.21 -8.26
C ILE A 72 0.15 -5.35 -7.21
N PRO A 73 1.33 -4.75 -7.40
CA PRO A 73 2.38 -4.74 -6.37
C PRO A 73 1.88 -4.03 -5.13
N VAL A 74 2.06 -4.65 -3.97
CA VAL A 74 1.65 -4.09 -2.68
C VAL A 74 2.87 -3.85 -1.81
N ILE A 75 3.00 -2.61 -1.34
CA ILE A 75 4.02 -2.19 -0.39
C ILE A 75 3.32 -2.03 0.96
N ILE A 76 3.75 -2.79 1.95
CA ILE A 76 3.24 -2.61 3.32
C ILE A 76 4.03 -1.48 3.98
N LEU A 77 3.30 -0.54 4.58
CA LEU A 77 3.89 0.56 5.35
C LEU A 77 3.14 0.67 6.67
N THR A 78 3.75 0.24 7.77
CA THR A 78 3.06 0.13 9.05
C THR A 78 3.92 0.57 10.22
N ALA A 79 3.27 1.10 11.28
CA ALA A 79 3.91 1.39 12.56
C ALA A 79 4.09 0.13 13.42
N HIS A 80 3.50 -0.99 13.01
CA HIS A 80 3.45 -2.24 13.78
C HIS A 80 4.21 -3.34 13.07
N GLY A 81 5.48 -3.08 12.76
CA GLY A 81 6.31 -3.95 11.95
C GLY A 81 7.13 -4.93 12.77
N ASP A 82 6.49 -5.87 13.48
CA ASP A 82 7.22 -6.96 14.10
C ASP A 82 7.64 -8.02 13.06
N ASP A 83 8.53 -8.93 13.47
CA ASP A 83 9.06 -9.94 12.55
C ASP A 83 7.97 -10.86 12.01
N GLU A 84 6.97 -11.19 12.82
CA GLU A 84 5.87 -12.06 12.39
C GLU A 84 4.99 -11.37 11.35
N THR A 85 4.65 -10.11 11.57
CA THR A 85 3.87 -9.33 10.60
C THR A 85 4.63 -9.19 9.28
N ARG A 86 5.93 -8.95 9.36
CA ARG A 86 6.77 -8.87 8.17
C ARG A 86 6.78 -10.17 7.39
N ARG A 87 6.98 -11.29 8.10
CA ARG A 87 6.99 -12.61 7.47
C ARG A 87 5.66 -12.91 6.78
N GLN A 88 4.54 -12.68 7.49
CA GLN A 88 3.22 -12.92 6.95
C GLN A 88 2.92 -12.04 5.73
N SER A 89 3.35 -10.78 5.76
CA SER A 89 3.15 -9.84 4.65
C SER A 89 3.90 -10.30 3.41
N LEU A 90 5.16 -10.68 3.55
CA LEU A 90 5.96 -11.12 2.41
C LEU A 90 5.48 -12.47 1.87
N GLU A 91 5.08 -13.39 2.74
CA GLU A 91 4.49 -14.67 2.32
C GLU A 91 3.17 -14.49 1.58
N ALA A 92 2.38 -13.48 1.96
CA ALA A 92 1.12 -13.19 1.30
C ALA A 92 1.29 -12.44 -0.03
N GLY A 93 2.54 -12.10 -0.40
CA GLY A 93 2.85 -11.53 -1.70
C GLY A 93 3.22 -10.06 -1.72
N ALA A 94 3.39 -9.41 -0.56
CA ALA A 94 3.87 -8.02 -0.55
C ALA A 94 5.26 -7.94 -1.20
N VAL A 95 5.48 -6.93 -2.02
CA VAL A 95 6.77 -6.75 -2.68
C VAL A 95 7.78 -6.03 -1.79
N ALA A 96 7.31 -5.34 -0.76
CA ALA A 96 8.16 -4.67 0.21
C ALA A 96 7.42 -4.49 1.52
N PHE A 97 8.18 -4.38 2.61
CA PHE A 97 7.66 -4.12 3.95
C PHE A 97 8.48 -3.00 4.57
N LEU A 98 7.82 -1.87 4.84
CA LEU A 98 8.46 -0.68 5.40
C LEU A 98 7.81 -0.32 6.73
N GLU A 99 8.61 0.20 7.66
CA GLU A 99 8.12 0.65 8.96
C GLU A 99 8.00 2.17 8.98
N LYS A 100 6.95 2.66 9.64
CA LYS A 100 6.77 4.10 9.92
C LYS A 100 7.64 4.53 11.09
N PRO A 101 8.20 5.74 11.06
CA PRO A 101 8.17 6.68 9.96
C PRO A 101 9.15 6.27 8.86
N VAL A 102 8.71 6.31 7.61
CA VAL A 102 9.58 5.99 6.48
C VAL A 102 10.21 7.27 5.94
N ARG A 103 11.47 7.20 5.57
CA ARG A 103 12.16 8.32 4.92
C ARG A 103 11.67 8.44 3.48
N SER A 104 11.47 9.68 3.03
CA SER A 104 10.94 9.93 1.69
C SER A 104 11.74 9.26 0.57
N PRO A 105 13.09 9.31 0.56
CA PRO A 105 13.84 8.62 -0.49
C PRO A 105 13.61 7.11 -0.51
N VAL A 106 13.48 6.48 0.66
CA VAL A 106 13.24 5.04 0.75
C VAL A 106 11.88 4.69 0.15
N LEU A 107 10.84 5.45 0.51
CA LEU A 107 9.50 5.22 -0.05
C LEU A 107 9.48 5.43 -1.55
N LEU A 108 10.07 6.52 -2.04
CA LEU A 108 10.09 6.83 -3.48
C LEU A 108 10.82 5.76 -4.27
N ASP A 109 11.96 5.27 -3.77
CA ASP A 109 12.72 4.21 -4.43
C ASP A 109 11.92 2.90 -4.45
N THR A 110 11.24 2.58 -3.35
CA THR A 110 10.42 1.38 -3.24
C THR A 110 9.26 1.42 -4.23
N VAL A 111 8.56 2.55 -4.31
CA VAL A 111 7.46 2.73 -5.27
C VAL A 111 7.97 2.61 -6.70
N ARG A 112 9.10 3.24 -7.02
CA ARG A 112 9.69 3.16 -8.35
C ARG A 112 10.02 1.72 -8.73
N ALA A 113 10.63 0.96 -7.82
CA ALA A 113 10.97 -0.44 -8.05
C ALA A 113 9.71 -1.30 -8.25
N ALA A 114 8.67 -1.06 -7.46
CA ALA A 114 7.40 -1.78 -7.59
C ALA A 114 6.74 -1.53 -8.95
N LEU A 115 6.73 -0.28 -9.39
CA LEU A 115 6.14 0.06 -10.70
C LEU A 115 6.97 -0.52 -11.86
N ALA A 116 8.27 -0.60 -11.72
CA ALA A 116 9.15 -1.13 -12.77
C ALA A 116 9.06 -2.65 -12.92
N SER A 117 8.57 -3.36 -11.91
CA SER A 117 8.48 -4.83 -11.93
C SER A 117 7.18 -5.35 -12.54
N THR A 118 6.30 -4.49 -12.94
CA THR A 118 4.99 -4.89 -13.51
C THR A 118 5.02 -4.96 -15.03
#